data_c646b8a04a25c112b655b40736213008
#
_entry.id   c646b8a04a25c112b655b40736213008
#
_cell.length_a   1.000
_cell.length_b   1.000
_cell.length_c   1.000
_cell.angle_alpha   90.00
_cell.angle_beta   90.00
_cell.angle_gamma   90.00
#
_symmetry.space_group_name_H-M   'P 1'
#
loop_
_entity.id
_entity.type
_entity.pdbx_description
1 polymer ?
#
loop_
_entity_poly.entity_id
_entity_poly.type
_entity_poly.pdbx_seq_one_letter_code
_entity_poly.pdbx_strand_id
1 'polypeptide(L)'
;MGEDLGHHGDAEVRDAAIRHDFAVNVRVPEPPRWLRDRLTAGIETLAAYPDPREATEAVAERHGRTPDEVLLTSGAAEAFVLLARVLTPRRALVVHPQFTEPEAALRAAGHPVERHILTGDFTLDPARVPAEPDLVMIGNPTNPTSVLHPAAAIERLHSKGRTIVVDEAFMDAIPGETETLAGHPGVVVIRSLTKTWGLAGLRIGYVLGPAPLIRALKAAQPLWSVSTLGLIAAQATTEPEALAEAEALAKQADQDRDHLLARLAELPGLTVPAVSRAPFVLVRASNAAELRAGLRAEGIAVRRGDTFPGLGPGWLRLAVRDRTATDLLIDRWQQLTATPWSGPG
;
A
#
# COMPACT_ATOMS: atom_id res chain seq x y z
N MET A 1 19.04 -18.72 -1.25
CA MET A 1 18.64 -17.73 -0.22
C MET A 1 17.14 -17.53 -0.39
N GLY A 2 16.34 -17.76 0.65
CA GLY A 2 14.89 -17.48 0.60
C GLY A 2 14.67 -15.98 0.41
N GLU A 3 13.67 -15.60 -0.39
CA GLU A 3 13.26 -14.20 -0.53
C GLU A 3 12.89 -13.63 0.84
N ASP A 4 13.44 -12.46 1.17
CA ASP A 4 13.15 -11.78 2.42
C ASP A 4 11.81 -11.00 2.30
N LEU A 5 10.71 -11.70 2.58
CA LEU A 5 9.37 -11.11 2.56
C LEU A 5 9.17 -10.02 3.64
N GLY A 6 10.02 -9.99 4.66
CA GLY A 6 9.96 -9.02 5.76
C GLY A 6 10.68 -7.70 5.50
N HIS A 7 11.32 -7.51 4.34
CA HIS A 7 12.00 -6.26 4.03
C HIS A 7 11.04 -5.19 3.51
N HIS A 8 10.91 -4.08 4.22
CA HIS A 8 10.03 -2.95 3.88
C HIS A 8 10.79 -1.64 3.66
N GLY A 9 10.08 -0.62 3.13
CA GLY A 9 10.69 0.66 2.75
C GLY A 9 11.28 1.45 3.92
N ASP A 10 10.78 1.27 5.13
CA ASP A 10 11.29 1.91 6.34
C ASP A 10 12.73 1.49 6.67
N ALA A 11 13.14 0.28 6.30
CA ALA A 11 14.53 -0.16 6.45
C ALA A 11 15.51 0.67 5.61
N GLU A 12 15.05 1.25 4.51
CA GLU A 12 15.88 2.09 3.64
C GLU A 12 16.22 3.46 4.25
N VAL A 13 15.40 3.95 5.19
CA VAL A 13 15.50 5.30 5.77
C VAL A 13 15.93 5.34 7.24
N ARG A 14 16.28 4.19 7.83
CA ARG A 14 16.72 4.14 9.24
C ARG A 14 18.08 4.79 9.49
N ASP A 15 18.85 5.03 8.43
CA ASP A 15 20.15 5.69 8.51
C ASP A 15 19.98 7.21 8.65
N ALA A 16 20.62 7.81 9.64
CA ALA A 16 20.57 9.26 9.88
C ALA A 16 21.18 10.10 8.75
N ALA A 17 21.96 9.50 7.84
CA ALA A 17 22.51 10.17 6.69
C ALA A 17 21.46 10.41 5.58
N ILE A 18 20.29 9.74 5.62
CA ILE A 18 19.23 9.92 4.64
C ILE A 18 18.49 11.25 4.89
N ARG A 19 18.51 12.11 3.88
CA ARG A 19 17.86 13.43 3.89
C ARG A 19 16.66 13.51 2.95
N HIS A 20 16.64 12.65 1.93
CA HIS A 20 15.57 12.61 0.92
C HIS A 20 15.03 11.18 0.80
N ASP A 21 13.77 11.02 1.21
CA ASP A 21 13.10 9.72 1.24
C ASP A 21 12.19 9.53 0.02
N PHE A 22 12.62 8.65 -0.91
CA PHE A 22 11.82 8.12 -2.01
C PHE A 22 11.50 6.62 -1.83
N ALA A 23 11.78 6.06 -0.64
CA ALA A 23 11.58 4.65 -0.35
C ALA A 23 10.28 4.35 0.40
N VAL A 24 9.84 5.26 1.30
CA VAL A 24 8.60 5.10 2.07
C VAL A 24 7.44 5.81 1.37
N ASN A 25 6.29 5.13 1.23
CA ASN A 25 5.12 5.66 0.53
C ASN A 25 4.17 6.46 1.43
N VAL A 26 4.67 7.14 2.45
CA VAL A 26 3.93 8.17 3.20
C VAL A 26 4.26 9.51 2.57
N ARG A 27 3.25 10.22 2.07
CA ARG A 27 3.47 11.44 1.27
C ARG A 27 3.66 12.68 2.12
N VAL A 28 2.85 12.83 3.16
CA VAL A 28 2.89 13.99 4.03
C VAL A 28 3.81 13.72 5.22
N PRO A 29 4.68 14.66 5.59
CA PRO A 29 5.65 14.47 6.68
C PRO A 29 4.98 14.44 8.06
N GLU A 30 3.80 15.04 8.18
CA GLU A 30 3.02 15.11 9.41
C GLU A 30 1.52 15.15 9.10
N PRO A 31 0.65 14.75 10.04
CA PRO A 31 -0.79 14.89 9.89
C PRO A 31 -1.21 16.37 9.77
N PRO A 32 -2.28 16.69 9.03
CA PRO A 32 -2.79 18.06 8.95
C PRO A 32 -3.19 18.60 10.33
N ARG A 33 -3.15 19.92 10.48
CA ARG A 33 -3.37 20.57 11.78
C ARG A 33 -4.67 20.15 12.45
N TRP A 34 -5.77 20.15 11.68
CA TRP A 34 -7.09 19.78 12.20
C TRP A 34 -7.11 18.36 12.80
N LEU A 35 -6.40 17.42 12.15
CA LEU A 35 -6.30 16.04 12.64
C LEU A 35 -5.40 15.95 13.88
N ARG A 36 -4.27 16.67 13.90
CA ARG A 36 -3.40 16.76 15.08
C ARG A 36 -4.16 17.33 16.29
N ASP A 37 -4.94 18.38 16.10
CA ASP A 37 -5.72 19.01 17.18
C ASP A 37 -6.74 17.99 17.75
N ARG A 38 -7.41 17.22 16.90
CA ARG A 38 -8.32 16.14 17.34
C ARG A 38 -7.60 15.01 18.09
N LEU A 39 -6.46 14.56 17.56
CA LEU A 39 -5.66 13.53 18.23
C LEU A 39 -5.14 14.02 19.58
N THR A 40 -4.72 15.27 19.68
CA THR A 40 -4.25 15.88 20.94
C THR A 40 -5.35 15.93 21.97
N ALA A 41 -6.56 16.35 21.59
CA ALA A 41 -7.73 16.32 22.47
C ALA A 41 -8.07 14.89 22.94
N GLY A 42 -7.89 13.90 22.06
CA GLY A 42 -8.11 12.48 22.39
C GLY A 42 -7.19 11.92 23.47
N ILE A 43 -6.04 12.56 23.74
CA ILE A 43 -5.11 12.13 24.82
C ILE A 43 -5.80 12.18 26.18
N GLU A 44 -6.69 13.14 26.41
CA GLU A 44 -7.42 13.29 27.66
C GLU A 44 -8.37 12.11 27.97
N THR A 45 -8.72 11.32 26.95
CA THR A 45 -9.66 10.19 27.07
C THR A 45 -8.96 8.82 27.22
N LEU A 46 -7.62 8.76 27.23
CA LEU A 46 -6.86 7.51 27.23
C LEU A 46 -7.02 6.62 28.48
N ALA A 47 -7.59 7.13 29.55
CA ALA A 47 -7.87 6.33 30.75
C ALA A 47 -9.00 5.30 30.53
N ALA A 48 -9.84 5.48 29.51
CA ALA A 48 -10.90 4.56 29.15
C ALA A 48 -10.44 3.56 28.09
N TYR A 49 -10.99 2.34 28.11
CA TYR A 49 -10.81 1.40 27.01
C TYR A 49 -11.44 1.95 25.72
N PRO A 50 -10.83 1.71 24.56
CA PRO A 50 -11.34 2.23 23.28
C PRO A 50 -12.68 1.60 22.91
N ASP A 51 -13.61 2.44 22.46
CA ASP A 51 -14.92 2.03 21.93
C ASP A 51 -14.97 2.26 20.42
N PRO A 52 -15.03 1.21 19.59
CA PRO A 52 -14.95 1.33 18.14
C PRO A 52 -16.29 1.69 17.46
N ARG A 53 -17.42 1.79 18.17
CA ARG A 53 -18.76 1.89 17.57
C ARG A 53 -18.90 3.07 16.62
N GLU A 54 -18.64 4.30 17.08
CA GLU A 54 -18.80 5.52 16.26
C GLU A 54 -17.86 5.51 15.04
N ALA A 55 -16.62 5.11 15.23
CA ALA A 55 -15.66 5.02 14.12
C ALA A 55 -16.06 3.94 13.11
N THR A 56 -16.64 2.82 13.57
CA THR A 56 -17.14 1.75 12.69
C THR A 56 -18.34 2.23 11.88
N GLU A 57 -19.29 2.93 12.51
CA GLU A 57 -20.46 3.53 11.86
C GLU A 57 -20.03 4.54 10.79
N ALA A 58 -19.10 5.44 11.11
CA ALA A 58 -18.60 6.46 10.19
C ALA A 58 -17.89 5.84 8.96
N VAL A 59 -17.08 4.80 9.16
CA VAL A 59 -16.44 4.06 8.06
C VAL A 59 -17.48 3.30 7.22
N ALA A 60 -18.48 2.70 7.85
CA ALA A 60 -19.57 2.00 7.15
C ALA A 60 -20.35 2.99 6.26
N GLU A 61 -20.73 4.14 6.80
CA GLU A 61 -21.43 5.20 6.05
C GLU A 61 -20.62 5.67 4.83
N ARG A 62 -19.33 5.94 5.01
CA ARG A 62 -18.43 6.34 3.90
C ARG A 62 -18.51 5.39 2.70
N HIS A 63 -18.63 4.09 2.96
CA HIS A 63 -18.59 3.06 1.91
C HIS A 63 -19.96 2.50 1.53
N GLY A 64 -21.05 3.06 2.06
CA GLY A 64 -22.41 2.54 1.83
C GLY A 64 -22.60 1.13 2.36
N ARG A 65 -21.92 0.79 3.46
CA ARG A 65 -21.95 -0.51 4.14
C ARG A 65 -22.72 -0.43 5.45
N THR A 66 -23.02 -1.58 6.03
CA THR A 66 -23.53 -1.67 7.41
C THR A 66 -22.36 -1.88 8.40
N PRO A 67 -22.50 -1.47 9.68
CA PRO A 67 -21.43 -1.60 10.66
C PRO A 67 -20.92 -3.02 10.88
N ASP A 68 -21.75 -4.05 10.64
CA ASP A 68 -21.37 -5.45 10.72
C ASP A 68 -20.56 -5.96 9.51
N GLU A 69 -20.40 -5.14 8.47
CA GLU A 69 -19.53 -5.36 7.32
C GLU A 69 -18.16 -4.65 7.44
N VAL A 70 -17.86 -4.03 8.60
CA VAL A 70 -16.64 -3.27 8.85
C VAL A 70 -15.90 -3.79 10.08
N LEU A 71 -14.59 -3.97 9.96
CA LEU A 71 -13.69 -4.23 11.10
C LEU A 71 -12.53 -3.24 11.08
N LEU A 72 -12.44 -2.39 12.10
CA LEU A 72 -11.27 -1.54 12.31
C LEU A 72 -10.08 -2.39 12.77
N THR A 73 -8.88 -2.10 12.26
CA THR A 73 -7.68 -2.89 12.52
C THR A 73 -6.48 -2.01 12.85
N SER A 74 -5.50 -2.58 13.56
CA SER A 74 -4.22 -1.93 13.84
C SER A 74 -3.34 -1.89 12.57
N GLY A 75 -3.81 -1.14 11.57
CA GLY A 75 -3.27 -1.08 10.21
C GLY A 75 -3.62 -2.29 9.36
N ALA A 76 -3.33 -2.22 8.07
CA ALA A 76 -3.56 -3.32 7.11
C ALA A 76 -2.78 -4.60 7.49
N ALA A 77 -1.65 -4.48 8.19
CA ALA A 77 -0.86 -5.64 8.62
C ALA A 77 -1.65 -6.56 9.56
N GLU A 78 -2.39 -6.02 10.52
CA GLU A 78 -3.29 -6.84 11.37
C GLU A 78 -4.38 -7.51 10.53
N ALA A 79 -4.93 -6.81 9.54
CA ALA A 79 -5.95 -7.38 8.66
C ALA A 79 -5.44 -8.63 7.93
N PHE A 80 -4.21 -8.62 7.39
CA PHE A 80 -3.63 -9.80 6.75
C PHE A 80 -3.46 -10.97 7.72
N VAL A 81 -3.00 -10.70 8.95
CA VAL A 81 -2.83 -11.73 9.98
C VAL A 81 -4.19 -12.33 10.38
N LEU A 82 -5.21 -11.52 10.57
CA LEU A 82 -6.56 -11.98 10.92
C LEU A 82 -7.17 -12.80 9.79
N LEU A 83 -7.06 -12.33 8.54
CA LEU A 83 -7.54 -13.07 7.38
C LEU A 83 -6.85 -14.43 7.24
N ALA A 84 -5.53 -14.48 7.42
CA ALA A 84 -4.77 -15.71 7.38
C ALA A 84 -5.15 -16.69 8.51
N ARG A 85 -5.60 -16.21 9.67
CA ARG A 85 -6.06 -17.06 10.78
C ARG A 85 -7.48 -17.59 10.59
N VAL A 86 -8.34 -16.79 9.99
CA VAL A 86 -9.79 -17.08 9.88
C VAL A 86 -10.13 -17.81 8.60
N LEU A 87 -9.52 -17.39 7.49
CA LEU A 87 -9.64 -18.08 6.23
C LEU A 87 -8.74 -19.32 6.26
N THR A 88 -9.31 -20.48 6.01
CA THR A 88 -8.58 -21.75 5.95
C THR A 88 -8.53 -22.24 4.49
N PRO A 89 -7.82 -21.53 3.59
CA PRO A 89 -7.81 -21.89 2.19
C PRO A 89 -7.11 -23.21 1.97
N ARG A 90 -7.68 -24.04 1.09
CA ARG A 90 -7.00 -25.24 0.60
C ARG A 90 -5.87 -24.87 -0.37
N ARG A 91 -6.08 -23.80 -1.16
CA ARG A 91 -5.14 -23.26 -2.13
C ARG A 91 -5.22 -21.74 -2.13
N ALA A 92 -4.27 -21.08 -1.50
CA ALA A 92 -4.14 -19.63 -1.52
C ALA A 92 -3.28 -19.18 -2.71
N LEU A 93 -3.75 -18.23 -3.48
CA LEU A 93 -3.01 -17.57 -4.57
C LEU A 93 -2.75 -16.11 -4.21
N VAL A 94 -1.50 -15.68 -4.36
CA VAL A 94 -1.12 -14.28 -4.22
C VAL A 94 -0.63 -13.77 -5.59
N VAL A 95 -1.24 -12.68 -6.06
CA VAL A 95 -0.89 -12.07 -7.36
C VAL A 95 0.30 -11.14 -7.15
N HIS A 96 1.45 -11.46 -7.75
CA HIS A 96 2.71 -10.70 -7.64
C HIS A 96 3.11 -10.06 -8.98
N PRO A 97 4.00 -9.02 -8.98
CA PRO A 97 4.64 -8.38 -7.82
C PRO A 97 3.66 -7.54 -7.00
N GLN A 98 3.57 -7.78 -5.70
CA GLN A 98 2.79 -6.92 -4.78
C GLN A 98 3.45 -6.84 -3.40
N PHE A 99 2.84 -6.09 -2.49
CA PHE A 99 3.22 -6.04 -1.08
C PHE A 99 3.30 -7.44 -0.50
N THR A 100 4.34 -7.72 0.28
CA THR A 100 4.70 -9.09 0.66
C THR A 100 3.97 -9.62 1.89
N GLU A 101 3.38 -8.74 2.71
CA GLU A 101 2.69 -9.14 3.95
C GLU A 101 1.51 -10.11 3.75
N PRO A 102 0.68 -10.01 2.68
CA PRO A 102 -0.35 -11.02 2.43
C PRO A 102 0.20 -12.44 2.36
N GLU A 103 1.28 -12.63 1.60
CA GLU A 103 1.96 -13.93 1.50
C GLU A 103 2.63 -14.32 2.81
N ALA A 104 3.33 -13.38 3.47
CA ALA A 104 4.02 -13.62 4.73
C ALA A 104 3.02 -14.08 5.82
N ALA A 105 1.88 -13.42 5.94
CA ALA A 105 0.83 -13.78 6.90
C ALA A 105 0.23 -15.16 6.64
N LEU A 106 -0.06 -15.49 5.37
CA LEU A 106 -0.56 -16.81 4.98
C LEU A 106 0.45 -17.92 5.30
N ARG A 107 1.72 -17.72 4.97
CA ARG A 107 2.80 -18.69 5.27
C ARG A 107 3.01 -18.85 6.77
N ALA A 108 2.99 -17.75 7.53
CA ALA A 108 3.10 -17.78 8.99
C ALA A 108 1.94 -18.52 9.66
N ALA A 109 0.74 -18.50 9.06
CA ALA A 109 -0.41 -19.30 9.48
C ALA A 109 -0.37 -20.75 9.00
N GLY A 110 0.68 -21.18 8.28
CA GLY A 110 0.87 -22.56 7.82
C GLY A 110 0.17 -22.88 6.50
N HIS A 111 -0.39 -21.91 5.79
CA HIS A 111 -1.04 -22.14 4.50
C HIS A 111 -0.04 -22.29 3.35
N PRO A 112 -0.26 -23.25 2.43
CA PRO A 112 0.47 -23.30 1.18
C PRO A 112 0.06 -22.11 0.31
N VAL A 113 1.06 -21.39 -0.23
CA VAL A 113 0.82 -20.19 -1.06
C VAL A 113 1.39 -20.41 -2.45
N GLU A 114 0.53 -20.28 -3.45
CA GLU A 114 0.87 -20.21 -4.86
C GLU A 114 1.05 -18.76 -5.28
N ARG A 115 1.94 -18.50 -6.23
CA ARG A 115 2.17 -17.17 -6.77
C ARG A 115 1.72 -17.11 -8.22
N HIS A 116 0.91 -16.10 -8.54
CA HIS A 116 0.64 -15.71 -9.92
C HIS A 116 1.49 -14.48 -10.25
N ILE A 117 2.55 -14.67 -11.04
CA ILE A 117 3.51 -13.60 -11.35
C ILE A 117 3.05 -12.87 -12.61
N LEU A 118 2.66 -11.61 -12.47
CA LEU A 118 2.42 -10.70 -13.59
C LEU A 118 3.75 -10.26 -14.20
N THR A 119 3.77 -10.10 -15.50
CA THR A 119 4.95 -9.71 -16.28
C THR A 119 4.61 -8.62 -17.30
N GLY A 120 5.61 -8.05 -17.95
CA GLY A 120 5.41 -7.00 -18.95
C GLY A 120 5.00 -5.69 -18.31
N ASP A 121 3.78 -5.25 -18.56
CA ASP A 121 3.15 -4.06 -17.99
C ASP A 121 2.49 -4.31 -16.63
N PHE A 122 2.55 -5.53 -16.13
CA PHE A 122 1.95 -5.99 -14.88
C PHE A 122 0.42 -5.85 -14.79
N THR A 123 -0.27 -5.75 -15.92
CA THR A 123 -1.74 -5.72 -15.96
C THR A 123 -2.32 -7.11 -15.68
N LEU A 124 -3.36 -7.18 -14.83
CA LEU A 124 -4.08 -8.42 -14.54
C LEU A 124 -4.88 -8.87 -15.77
N ASP A 125 -4.57 -10.06 -16.26
CA ASP A 125 -5.47 -10.80 -17.16
C ASP A 125 -6.19 -11.89 -16.34
N PRO A 126 -7.48 -11.72 -16.00
CA PRO A 126 -8.20 -12.69 -15.19
C PRO A 126 -8.35 -14.05 -15.85
N ALA A 127 -8.25 -14.15 -17.19
CA ALA A 127 -8.30 -15.43 -17.90
C ALA A 127 -7.06 -16.30 -17.68
N ARG A 128 -5.95 -15.70 -17.24
CA ARG A 128 -4.69 -16.39 -16.93
C ARG A 128 -4.55 -16.79 -15.45
N VAL A 129 -5.47 -16.33 -14.61
CA VAL A 129 -5.47 -16.72 -13.20
C VAL A 129 -6.03 -18.13 -13.05
N PRO A 130 -5.33 -19.07 -12.38
CA PRO A 130 -5.83 -20.44 -12.18
C PRO A 130 -7.22 -20.48 -11.56
N ALA A 131 -8.04 -21.44 -11.97
CA ALA A 131 -9.42 -21.59 -11.49
C ALA A 131 -9.54 -22.27 -10.12
N GLU A 132 -8.52 -23.04 -9.73
CA GLU A 132 -8.56 -23.93 -8.57
C GLU A 132 -8.35 -23.23 -7.19
N PRO A 133 -7.58 -22.12 -7.05
CA PRO A 133 -7.43 -21.45 -5.78
C PRO A 133 -8.78 -20.97 -5.22
N ASP A 134 -9.02 -21.24 -3.93
CA ASP A 134 -10.20 -20.81 -3.20
C ASP A 134 -9.99 -19.49 -2.42
N LEU A 135 -8.76 -18.98 -2.42
CA LEU A 135 -8.40 -17.63 -1.97
C LEU A 135 -7.50 -16.97 -3.00
N VAL A 136 -7.83 -15.74 -3.40
CA VAL A 136 -6.97 -14.88 -4.24
C VAL A 136 -6.75 -13.55 -3.52
N MET A 137 -5.49 -13.13 -3.40
CA MET A 137 -5.11 -11.83 -2.82
C MET A 137 -4.38 -10.99 -3.85
N ILE A 138 -4.83 -9.73 -4.05
CA ILE A 138 -4.28 -8.77 -5.00
C ILE A 138 -4.26 -7.36 -4.42
N GLY A 139 -3.21 -6.58 -4.71
CA GLY A 139 -3.17 -5.14 -4.40
C GLY A 139 -3.81 -4.30 -5.52
N ASN A 140 -4.60 -3.28 -5.18
CA ASN A 140 -5.18 -2.35 -6.13
C ASN A 140 -5.36 -0.92 -5.55
N PRO A 141 -4.55 0.08 -6.00
CA PRO A 141 -3.43 -0.06 -6.91
C PRO A 141 -2.30 -0.88 -6.30
N THR A 142 -1.57 -1.60 -7.14
CA THR A 142 -0.54 -2.55 -6.69
C THR A 142 0.76 -1.85 -6.30
N ASN A 143 1.27 -2.11 -5.10
CA ASN A 143 2.63 -1.77 -4.70
C ASN A 143 3.55 -3.00 -4.92
N PRO A 144 4.60 -2.96 -5.75
CA PRO A 144 5.33 -1.78 -6.19
C PRO A 144 5.02 -1.29 -7.61
N THR A 145 4.18 -1.98 -8.39
CA THR A 145 4.02 -1.74 -9.84
C THR A 145 3.30 -0.45 -10.18
N SER A 146 2.55 0.12 -9.24
CA SER A 146 1.69 1.29 -9.43
C SER A 146 0.50 1.07 -10.37
N VAL A 147 0.27 -0.17 -10.80
CA VAL A 147 -0.85 -0.51 -11.69
C VAL A 147 -2.17 -0.43 -10.92
N LEU A 148 -3.13 0.27 -11.49
CA LEU A 148 -4.52 0.27 -11.08
C LEU A 148 -5.28 -0.68 -11.99
N HIS A 149 -5.64 -1.85 -11.47
CA HIS A 149 -6.41 -2.83 -12.23
C HIS A 149 -7.87 -2.41 -12.32
N PRO A 150 -8.53 -2.57 -13.47
CA PRO A 150 -9.97 -2.34 -13.56
C PRO A 150 -10.73 -3.22 -12.55
N ALA A 151 -11.68 -2.63 -11.82
CA ALA A 151 -12.53 -3.35 -10.87
C ALA A 151 -13.21 -4.56 -11.54
N ALA A 152 -13.72 -4.36 -12.76
CA ALA A 152 -14.31 -5.43 -13.56
C ALA A 152 -13.36 -6.60 -13.87
N ALA A 153 -12.04 -6.36 -13.94
CA ALA A 153 -11.07 -7.44 -14.12
C ALA A 153 -10.90 -8.26 -12.84
N ILE A 154 -10.92 -7.61 -11.68
CA ILE A 154 -10.85 -8.29 -10.36
C ILE A 154 -12.16 -9.04 -10.11
N GLU A 155 -13.32 -8.45 -10.43
CA GLU A 155 -14.62 -9.10 -10.30
C GLU A 155 -14.71 -10.40 -11.11
N ARG A 156 -14.09 -10.46 -12.29
CA ARG A 156 -14.03 -11.68 -13.11
C ARG A 156 -13.23 -12.82 -12.46
N LEU A 157 -12.49 -12.58 -11.38
CA LEU A 157 -11.87 -13.64 -10.58
C LEU A 157 -12.89 -14.39 -9.72
N HIS A 158 -14.13 -13.91 -9.59
CA HIS A 158 -15.15 -14.60 -8.81
C HIS A 158 -15.45 -16.00 -9.37
N SER A 159 -15.47 -16.95 -8.46
CA SER A 159 -15.95 -18.31 -8.71
C SER A 159 -16.61 -18.85 -7.43
N LYS A 160 -17.43 -19.88 -7.55
CA LYS A 160 -18.13 -20.46 -6.42
C LYS A 160 -17.12 -20.98 -5.37
N GLY A 161 -17.20 -20.45 -4.16
CA GLY A 161 -16.34 -20.83 -3.03
C GLY A 161 -15.00 -20.12 -2.98
N ARG A 162 -14.72 -19.18 -3.90
CA ARG A 162 -13.50 -18.38 -3.88
C ARG A 162 -13.71 -17.07 -3.11
N THR A 163 -12.83 -16.80 -2.17
CA THR A 163 -12.71 -15.49 -1.53
C THR A 163 -11.71 -14.63 -2.30
N ILE A 164 -12.09 -13.40 -2.60
CA ILE A 164 -11.19 -12.39 -3.19
C ILE A 164 -10.90 -11.34 -2.12
N VAL A 165 -9.61 -11.10 -1.88
CA VAL A 165 -9.12 -10.06 -0.98
C VAL A 165 -8.34 -9.04 -1.79
N VAL A 166 -8.75 -7.78 -1.70
CA VAL A 166 -8.12 -6.66 -2.42
C VAL A 166 -7.48 -5.72 -1.40
N ASP A 167 -6.17 -5.54 -1.53
CA ASP A 167 -5.43 -4.54 -0.74
C ASP A 167 -5.53 -3.18 -1.42
N GLU A 168 -6.41 -2.34 -0.93
CA GLU A 168 -6.64 -0.96 -1.38
C GLU A 168 -5.93 0.08 -0.49
N ALA A 169 -4.79 -0.27 0.11
CA ALA A 169 -4.06 0.64 1.01
C ALA A 169 -3.61 1.96 0.35
N PHE A 170 -3.64 2.06 -0.97
CA PHE A 170 -3.30 3.26 -1.74
C PHE A 170 -4.47 3.81 -2.56
N MET A 171 -5.68 3.30 -2.40
CA MET A 171 -6.83 3.73 -3.19
C MET A 171 -7.21 5.20 -2.91
N ASP A 172 -7.07 5.66 -1.68
CA ASP A 172 -7.27 7.08 -1.31
C ASP A 172 -6.34 8.06 -2.08
N ALA A 173 -5.30 7.57 -2.75
CA ALA A 173 -4.41 8.38 -3.59
C ALA A 173 -4.80 8.36 -5.08
N ILE A 174 -5.91 7.71 -5.42
CA ILE A 174 -6.47 7.70 -6.77
C ILE A 174 -7.64 8.68 -6.82
N PRO A 175 -7.59 9.74 -7.64
CA PRO A 175 -8.70 10.69 -7.74
C PRO A 175 -10.03 9.99 -8.05
N GLY A 176 -11.04 10.28 -7.24
CA GLY A 176 -12.37 9.67 -7.34
C GLY A 176 -12.43 8.18 -6.99
N GLU A 177 -11.36 7.56 -6.53
CA GLU A 177 -11.27 6.13 -6.20
C GLU A 177 -11.92 5.21 -7.26
N THR A 178 -11.69 5.50 -8.54
CA THR A 178 -12.46 5.02 -9.70
C THR A 178 -12.59 3.51 -9.85
N GLU A 179 -11.61 2.75 -9.32
CA GLU A 179 -11.56 1.29 -9.42
C GLU A 179 -11.67 0.62 -8.03
N THR A 180 -12.26 1.32 -7.04
CA THR A 180 -12.47 0.75 -5.71
C THR A 180 -13.53 -0.34 -5.72
N LEU A 181 -13.28 -1.39 -4.96
CA LEU A 181 -14.24 -2.46 -4.67
C LEU A 181 -14.81 -2.35 -3.26
N ALA A 182 -14.58 -1.22 -2.55
CA ALA A 182 -15.03 -1.01 -1.17
C ALA A 182 -16.56 -1.14 -1.01
N GLY A 183 -17.34 -0.78 -2.02
CA GLY A 183 -18.80 -0.96 -2.06
C GLY A 183 -19.26 -2.37 -2.53
N HIS A 184 -18.36 -3.24 -3.01
CA HIS A 184 -18.75 -4.52 -3.59
C HIS A 184 -19.03 -5.60 -2.52
N PRO A 185 -20.27 -6.16 -2.39
CA PRO A 185 -20.67 -7.00 -1.26
C PRO A 185 -19.96 -8.35 -1.19
N GLY A 186 -19.42 -8.84 -2.31
CA GLY A 186 -18.77 -10.16 -2.41
C GLY A 186 -17.24 -10.14 -2.32
N VAL A 187 -16.63 -8.95 -2.15
CA VAL A 187 -15.17 -8.78 -2.08
C VAL A 187 -14.76 -8.35 -0.68
N VAL A 188 -13.63 -8.85 -0.22
CA VAL A 188 -12.98 -8.37 1.00
C VAL A 188 -11.98 -7.30 0.63
N VAL A 189 -12.16 -6.09 1.16
CA VAL A 189 -11.28 -4.95 0.86
C VAL A 189 -10.55 -4.53 2.13
N ILE A 190 -9.24 -4.30 2.00
CA ILE A 190 -8.40 -3.79 3.08
C ILE A 190 -8.03 -2.34 2.77
N ARG A 191 -8.24 -1.43 3.72
CA ARG A 191 -7.87 -0.02 3.62
C ARG A 191 -6.86 0.37 4.69
N SER A 192 -6.04 1.36 4.37
CA SER A 192 -5.03 1.91 5.27
C SER A 192 -5.15 3.42 5.32
N LEU A 193 -5.32 3.99 6.51
CA LEU A 193 -5.33 5.45 6.70
C LEU A 193 -3.93 6.05 6.87
N THR A 194 -2.89 5.21 6.84
CA THR A 194 -1.51 5.62 7.17
C THR A 194 -0.83 6.43 6.07
N LYS A 195 -1.27 6.28 4.80
CA LYS A 195 -0.53 6.80 3.65
C LYS A 195 -0.89 8.23 3.32
N THR A 196 -2.17 8.54 3.27
CA THR A 196 -2.72 9.85 2.93
C THR A 196 -2.48 10.88 4.03
N TRP A 197 -2.61 10.47 5.29
CA TRP A 197 -2.69 11.37 6.44
C TRP A 197 -1.41 11.45 7.28
N GLY A 198 -0.30 10.82 6.88
CA GLY A 198 0.92 10.81 7.69
C GLY A 198 0.79 10.04 9.00
N LEU A 199 -0.06 9.02 9.06
CA LEU A 199 -0.42 8.28 10.27
C LEU A 199 0.29 6.92 10.40
N ALA A 200 1.46 6.75 9.80
CA ALA A 200 2.16 5.46 9.81
C ALA A 200 2.41 4.92 11.22
N GLY A 201 2.76 5.79 12.17
CA GLY A 201 2.98 5.45 13.58
C GLY A 201 1.71 5.18 14.38
N LEU A 202 0.54 5.65 13.91
CA LEU A 202 -0.74 5.48 14.63
C LEU A 202 -1.32 4.07 14.47
N ARG A 203 -0.93 3.36 13.41
CA ARG A 203 -1.38 2.00 13.12
C ARG A 203 -2.89 1.91 13.00
N ILE A 204 -3.48 2.44 11.92
CA ILE A 204 -4.93 2.42 11.69
C ILE A 204 -5.26 2.02 10.24
N GLY A 205 -6.21 1.13 10.11
CA GLY A 205 -6.80 0.65 8.87
C GLY A 205 -8.10 -0.07 9.15
N TYR A 206 -8.70 -0.66 8.13
CA TYR A 206 -9.93 -1.43 8.29
C TYR A 206 -10.11 -2.46 7.18
N VAL A 207 -10.97 -3.44 7.46
CA VAL A 207 -11.46 -4.45 6.53
C VAL A 207 -12.93 -4.20 6.26
N LEU A 208 -13.31 -4.23 4.99
CA LEU A 208 -14.69 -4.27 4.52
C LEU A 208 -14.97 -5.65 3.93
N GLY A 209 -16.11 -6.24 4.23
CA GLY A 209 -16.41 -7.56 3.70
C GLY A 209 -17.76 -8.09 4.17
N PRO A 210 -18.13 -9.30 3.74
CA PRO A 210 -19.40 -9.91 4.16
C PRO A 210 -19.53 -10.05 5.68
N ALA A 211 -20.68 -9.69 6.26
CA ALA A 211 -20.92 -9.69 7.70
C ALA A 211 -20.54 -10.99 8.42
N PRO A 212 -20.78 -12.21 7.86
CA PRO A 212 -20.31 -13.44 8.49
C PRO A 212 -18.79 -13.53 8.64
N LEU A 213 -18.03 -13.06 7.63
CA LEU A 213 -16.57 -13.02 7.68
C LEU A 213 -16.09 -11.97 8.69
N ILE A 214 -16.65 -10.76 8.65
CA ILE A 214 -16.29 -9.69 9.61
C ILE A 214 -16.51 -10.14 11.05
N ARG A 215 -17.60 -10.86 11.32
CA ARG A 215 -17.87 -11.45 12.65
C ARG A 215 -16.80 -12.46 13.06
N ALA A 216 -16.36 -13.31 12.14
CA ALA A 216 -15.30 -14.29 12.40
C ALA A 216 -13.94 -13.60 12.63
N LEU A 217 -13.60 -12.58 11.85
CA LEU A 217 -12.39 -11.78 12.04
C LEU A 217 -12.40 -11.06 13.39
N LYS A 218 -13.54 -10.45 13.76
CA LYS A 218 -13.71 -9.80 15.07
C LYS A 218 -13.53 -10.76 16.24
N ALA A 219 -14.00 -12.00 16.10
CA ALA A 219 -13.82 -13.03 17.13
C ALA A 219 -12.35 -13.49 17.29
N ALA A 220 -11.55 -13.37 16.22
CA ALA A 220 -10.11 -13.70 16.21
C ALA A 220 -9.21 -12.52 16.58
N GLN A 221 -9.77 -11.30 16.59
CA GLN A 221 -9.03 -10.07 16.87
C GLN A 221 -8.78 -9.95 18.39
N PRO A 222 -7.57 -9.54 18.83
CA PRO A 222 -7.33 -9.18 20.23
C PRO A 222 -8.30 -8.09 20.71
N LEU A 223 -8.73 -8.19 21.97
CA LEU A 223 -9.56 -7.13 22.55
C LEU A 223 -8.83 -5.78 22.50
N TRP A 224 -9.57 -4.75 22.14
CA TRP A 224 -9.05 -3.36 22.08
C TRP A 224 -7.81 -3.18 21.20
N SER A 225 -7.70 -3.90 20.10
CA SER A 225 -6.52 -3.88 19.23
C SER A 225 -6.26 -2.51 18.58
N VAL A 226 -7.31 -1.69 18.40
CA VAL A 226 -7.19 -0.33 17.87
C VAL A 226 -7.22 0.66 19.02
N SER A 227 -6.22 1.52 19.09
CA SER A 227 -6.11 2.56 20.12
C SER A 227 -7.21 3.63 19.98
N THR A 228 -7.54 4.31 21.08
CA THR A 228 -8.46 5.46 21.08
C THR A 228 -8.08 6.50 20.01
N LEU A 229 -6.80 6.84 19.89
CA LEU A 229 -6.33 7.79 18.87
C LEU A 229 -6.52 7.25 17.43
N GLY A 230 -6.35 5.93 17.24
CA GLY A 230 -6.65 5.27 15.97
C GLY A 230 -8.13 5.38 15.59
N LEU A 231 -9.03 5.18 16.57
CA LEU A 231 -10.47 5.31 16.35
C LEU A 231 -10.88 6.75 16.03
N ILE A 232 -10.33 7.73 16.75
CA ILE A 232 -10.54 9.17 16.47
C ILE A 232 -10.09 9.49 15.03
N ALA A 233 -8.92 9.01 14.61
CA ALA A 233 -8.45 9.22 13.25
C ALA A 233 -9.37 8.55 12.21
N ALA A 234 -9.82 7.32 12.47
CA ALA A 234 -10.72 6.61 11.55
C ALA A 234 -12.04 7.37 11.36
N GLN A 235 -12.64 7.88 12.42
CA GLN A 235 -13.86 8.69 12.38
C GLN A 235 -13.60 10.02 11.66
N ALA A 236 -12.59 10.78 12.08
CA ALA A 236 -12.33 12.12 11.56
C ALA A 236 -11.99 12.13 10.06
N THR A 237 -11.35 11.08 9.55
CA THR A 237 -10.99 10.98 8.13
C THR A 237 -12.14 10.57 7.20
N THR A 238 -13.33 10.29 7.74
CA THR A 238 -14.55 10.04 6.95
C THR A 238 -15.44 11.28 6.82
N GLU A 239 -15.12 12.37 7.51
CA GLU A 239 -15.88 13.62 7.43
C GLU A 239 -15.79 14.24 6.02
N PRO A 240 -16.83 14.94 5.54
CA PRO A 240 -16.88 15.50 4.18
C PRO A 240 -15.66 16.38 3.83
N GLU A 241 -15.21 17.22 4.78
CA GLU A 241 -14.06 18.10 4.60
C GLU A 241 -12.76 17.32 4.47
N ALA A 242 -12.60 16.26 5.25
CA ALA A 242 -11.45 15.36 5.16
C ALA A 242 -11.45 14.60 3.83
N LEU A 243 -12.60 14.12 3.36
CA LEU A 243 -12.72 13.46 2.06
C LEU A 243 -12.39 14.42 0.91
N ALA A 244 -12.82 15.68 0.99
CA ALA A 244 -12.47 16.70 0.01
C ALA A 244 -10.96 17.01 0.01
N GLU A 245 -10.31 17.04 1.18
CA GLU A 245 -8.85 17.21 1.30
C GLU A 245 -8.11 15.99 0.74
N ALA A 246 -8.56 14.77 1.04
CA ALA A 246 -7.98 13.55 0.47
C ALA A 246 -8.03 13.54 -1.06
N GLU A 247 -9.16 13.96 -1.65
CA GLU A 247 -9.32 14.11 -3.10
C GLU A 247 -8.37 15.15 -3.68
N ALA A 248 -8.18 16.30 -2.99
CA ALA A 248 -7.22 17.31 -3.41
C ALA A 248 -5.77 16.78 -3.35
N LEU A 249 -5.41 16.04 -2.30
CA LEU A 249 -4.12 15.37 -2.16
C LEU A 249 -3.90 14.30 -3.25
N ALA A 250 -4.94 13.56 -3.61
CA ALA A 250 -4.88 12.57 -4.69
C ALA A 250 -4.59 13.24 -6.05
N LYS A 251 -5.28 14.36 -6.37
CA LYS A 251 -5.03 15.16 -7.59
C LYS A 251 -3.63 15.75 -7.61
N GLN A 252 -3.13 16.24 -6.47
CA GLN A 252 -1.75 16.71 -6.38
C GLN A 252 -0.74 15.57 -6.60
N ALA A 253 -1.06 14.37 -6.08
CA ALA A 253 -0.23 13.18 -6.32
C ALA A 253 -0.12 12.83 -7.80
N ASP A 254 -1.22 12.95 -8.55
CA ASP A 254 -1.24 12.72 -9.99
C ASP A 254 -0.32 13.70 -10.72
N GLN A 255 -0.41 15.00 -10.39
CA GLN A 255 0.43 16.03 -11.01
C GLN A 255 1.93 15.83 -10.69
N ASP A 256 2.26 15.51 -9.45
CA ASP A 256 3.63 15.24 -9.02
C ASP A 256 4.19 13.97 -9.68
N ARG A 257 3.34 12.93 -9.85
CA ARG A 257 3.70 11.71 -10.55
C ARG A 257 3.97 11.98 -12.03
N ASP A 258 3.14 12.77 -12.69
CA ASP A 258 3.31 13.13 -14.09
C ASP A 258 4.63 13.91 -14.29
N HIS A 259 4.97 14.81 -13.36
CA HIS A 259 6.27 15.48 -13.36
C HIS A 259 7.42 14.47 -13.20
N LEU A 260 7.34 13.55 -12.24
CA LEU A 260 8.35 12.51 -12.06
C LEU A 260 8.51 11.65 -13.32
N LEU A 261 7.41 11.25 -13.96
CA LEU A 261 7.44 10.45 -15.19
C LEU A 261 8.11 11.22 -16.35
N ALA A 262 7.79 12.51 -16.52
CA ALA A 262 8.42 13.35 -17.51
C ALA A 262 9.94 13.45 -17.30
N ARG A 263 10.36 13.68 -16.06
CA ARG A 263 11.80 13.75 -15.72
C ARG A 263 12.51 12.40 -15.88
N LEU A 264 11.87 11.29 -15.52
CA LEU A 264 12.42 9.94 -15.72
C LEU A 264 12.64 9.61 -17.20
N ALA A 265 11.77 10.12 -18.09
CA ALA A 265 11.90 9.91 -19.54
C ALA A 265 13.17 10.56 -20.15
N GLU A 266 13.79 11.52 -19.45
CA GLU A 266 15.06 12.15 -19.86
C GLU A 266 16.28 11.25 -19.55
N LEU A 267 16.11 10.20 -18.73
CA LEU A 267 17.23 9.34 -18.28
C LEU A 267 17.48 8.21 -19.28
N PRO A 268 18.70 8.09 -19.84
CA PRO A 268 19.02 7.01 -20.77
C PRO A 268 19.08 5.66 -20.06
N GLY A 269 18.63 4.61 -20.73
CA GLY A 269 18.70 3.23 -20.23
C GLY A 269 17.73 2.86 -19.11
N LEU A 270 16.77 3.78 -18.80
CA LEU A 270 15.71 3.56 -17.84
C LEU A 270 14.40 3.23 -18.56
N THR A 271 13.63 2.31 -17.99
CA THR A 271 12.28 1.99 -18.48
C THR A 271 11.25 2.04 -17.35
N VAL A 272 10.07 2.57 -17.67
CA VAL A 272 8.87 2.53 -16.83
C VAL A 272 7.85 1.64 -17.54
N PRO A 273 7.75 0.34 -17.20
CA PRO A 273 6.97 -0.61 -18.00
C PRO A 273 5.47 -0.51 -17.80
N ALA A 274 5.02 -0.01 -16.64
CA ALA A 274 3.61 0.04 -16.26
C ALA A 274 3.04 1.46 -16.39
N VAL A 275 1.74 1.54 -16.66
CA VAL A 275 0.98 2.79 -16.50
C VAL A 275 0.82 3.04 -15.00
N SER A 276 1.65 3.96 -14.47
CA SER A 276 1.65 4.28 -13.04
C SER A 276 0.43 5.13 -12.67
N ARG A 277 -0.30 4.71 -11.63
CA ARG A 277 -1.47 5.43 -11.11
C ARG A 277 -1.37 5.75 -9.61
N ALA A 278 -0.62 4.95 -8.85
CA ALA A 278 -0.38 5.16 -7.42
C ALA A 278 0.70 6.23 -7.17
N PRO A 279 0.87 6.72 -5.92
CA PRO A 279 1.86 7.74 -5.57
C PRO A 279 3.31 7.19 -5.52
N PHE A 280 3.65 6.32 -6.44
CA PHE A 280 4.99 5.77 -6.65
C PHE A 280 5.13 5.25 -8.09
N VAL A 281 6.37 5.14 -8.56
CA VAL A 281 6.72 4.65 -9.90
C VAL A 281 7.71 3.49 -9.77
N LEU A 282 7.45 2.40 -10.50
CA LEU A 282 8.39 1.29 -10.65
C LEU A 282 9.24 1.52 -11.90
N VAL A 283 10.56 1.49 -11.73
CA VAL A 283 11.52 1.70 -12.81
C VAL A 283 12.47 0.51 -12.94
N ARG A 284 12.96 0.26 -14.16
CA ARG A 284 13.98 -0.73 -14.44
C ARG A 284 15.20 -0.05 -15.02
N ALA A 285 16.39 -0.36 -14.46
CA ALA A 285 17.69 0.05 -14.95
C ALA A 285 18.68 -1.09 -14.83
N SER A 286 19.61 -1.23 -15.79
CA SER A 286 20.59 -2.32 -15.78
C SER A 286 21.56 -2.26 -14.60
N ASN A 287 21.86 -1.04 -14.12
CA ASN A 287 22.77 -0.73 -13.00
C ASN A 287 22.02 -0.27 -11.74
N ALA A 288 20.77 -0.74 -11.53
CA ALA A 288 19.92 -0.25 -10.44
C ALA A 288 20.53 -0.42 -9.04
N ALA A 289 21.32 -1.48 -8.82
CA ALA A 289 21.97 -1.72 -7.52
C ALA A 289 23.07 -0.69 -7.23
N GLU A 290 23.96 -0.43 -8.20
CA GLU A 290 25.02 0.57 -8.10
C GLU A 290 24.42 1.97 -7.96
N LEU A 291 23.43 2.28 -8.77
CA LEU A 291 22.72 3.55 -8.71
C LEU A 291 22.07 3.80 -7.36
N ARG A 292 21.38 2.77 -6.81
CA ARG A 292 20.80 2.87 -5.46
C ARG A 292 21.88 3.12 -4.41
N ALA A 293 23.05 2.46 -4.52
CA ALA A 293 24.16 2.67 -3.60
C ALA A 293 24.72 4.11 -3.72
N GLY A 294 24.89 4.61 -4.94
CA GLY A 294 25.33 5.99 -5.20
C GLY A 294 24.33 7.04 -4.66
N LEU A 295 23.03 6.88 -4.94
CA LEU A 295 21.99 7.77 -4.39
C LEU A 295 22.00 7.76 -2.86
N ARG A 296 22.17 6.57 -2.25
CA ARG A 296 22.25 6.44 -0.79
C ARG A 296 23.45 7.19 -0.21
N ALA A 297 24.61 7.14 -0.87
CA ALA A 297 25.79 7.88 -0.45
C ALA A 297 25.56 9.40 -0.49
N GLU A 298 24.69 9.87 -1.39
CA GLU A 298 24.23 11.26 -1.49
C GLU A 298 23.07 11.62 -0.52
N GLY A 299 22.67 10.66 0.34
CA GLY A 299 21.59 10.86 1.31
C GLY A 299 20.18 10.71 0.73
N ILE A 300 20.04 10.03 -0.41
CA ILE A 300 18.76 9.77 -1.09
C ILE A 300 18.41 8.29 -0.98
N ALA A 301 17.30 7.96 -0.33
CA ALA A 301 16.83 6.59 -0.23
C ALA A 301 15.80 6.29 -1.33
N VAL A 302 16.02 5.19 -2.06
CA VAL A 302 15.05 4.61 -3.01
C VAL A 302 14.81 3.15 -2.66
N ARG A 303 13.63 2.62 -2.97
CA ARG A 303 13.25 1.26 -2.61
C ARG A 303 13.75 0.24 -3.64
N ARG A 304 14.51 -0.75 -3.18
CA ARG A 304 14.94 -1.89 -4.02
C ARG A 304 13.74 -2.76 -4.43
N GLY A 305 13.77 -3.29 -5.65
CA GLY A 305 12.69 -4.11 -6.20
C GLY A 305 12.84 -5.61 -5.96
N ASP A 306 14.06 -6.12 -5.78
CA ASP A 306 14.38 -7.56 -5.70
C ASP A 306 13.82 -8.28 -4.46
N THR A 307 13.20 -7.56 -3.54
CA THR A 307 12.47 -8.12 -2.39
C THR A 307 10.98 -8.37 -2.70
N PHE A 308 10.52 -7.98 -3.88
CA PHE A 308 9.17 -8.29 -4.34
C PHE A 308 9.21 -9.49 -5.28
N PRO A 309 8.49 -10.59 -4.99
CA PRO A 309 8.43 -11.75 -5.85
C PRO A 309 8.09 -11.37 -7.30
N GLY A 310 8.86 -11.90 -8.25
CA GLY A 310 8.72 -11.57 -9.68
C GLY A 310 9.54 -10.39 -10.17
N LEU A 311 10.20 -9.65 -9.27
CA LEU A 311 11.15 -8.59 -9.61
C LEU A 311 12.58 -9.04 -9.24
N GLY A 312 13.58 -8.45 -9.90
CA GLY A 312 14.99 -8.71 -9.67
C GLY A 312 15.77 -7.45 -9.28
N PRO A 313 17.11 -7.54 -9.20
CA PRO A 313 17.97 -6.44 -8.74
C PRO A 313 17.99 -5.23 -9.68
N GLY A 314 17.51 -5.37 -10.92
CA GLY A 314 17.40 -4.27 -11.88
C GLY A 314 16.18 -3.36 -11.66
N TRP A 315 15.43 -3.53 -10.58
CA TRP A 315 14.20 -2.77 -10.31
C TRP A 315 14.32 -1.88 -9.09
N LEU A 316 13.82 -0.66 -9.22
CA LEU A 316 13.67 0.31 -8.14
C LEU A 316 12.24 0.85 -8.11
N ARG A 317 11.70 1.10 -6.91
CA ARG A 317 10.46 1.86 -6.73
C ARG A 317 10.77 3.22 -6.15
N LEU A 318 10.23 4.27 -6.76
CA LEU A 318 10.39 5.66 -6.37
C LEU A 318 9.05 6.17 -5.84
N ALA A 319 9.00 6.62 -4.59
CA ALA A 319 7.83 7.32 -4.08
C ALA A 319 7.71 8.69 -4.75
N VAL A 320 6.50 9.08 -5.10
CA VAL A 320 6.21 10.41 -5.64
C VAL A 320 6.41 11.45 -4.55
N ARG A 321 7.13 12.52 -4.87
CA ARG A 321 7.38 13.70 -4.02
C ARG A 321 7.04 14.95 -4.80
N ASP A 322 7.16 16.13 -4.16
CA ASP A 322 7.02 17.40 -4.85
C ASP A 322 8.06 17.59 -5.98
N ARG A 323 7.84 18.58 -6.81
CA ARG A 323 8.70 18.84 -7.98
C ARG A 323 10.15 19.11 -7.60
N THR A 324 10.38 19.88 -6.53
CA THR A 324 11.73 20.22 -6.07
C THR A 324 12.52 18.98 -5.66
N ALA A 325 11.92 18.10 -4.87
CA ALA A 325 12.54 16.85 -4.48
C ALA A 325 12.75 15.92 -5.68
N THR A 326 11.77 15.86 -6.60
CA THR A 326 11.89 15.10 -7.85
C THR A 326 13.05 15.57 -8.70
N ASP A 327 13.18 16.88 -8.94
CA ASP A 327 14.26 17.44 -9.75
C ASP A 327 15.62 17.15 -9.11
N LEU A 328 15.75 17.29 -7.79
CA LEU A 328 16.96 16.90 -7.06
C LEU A 328 17.32 15.43 -7.29
N LEU A 329 16.35 14.51 -7.18
CA LEU A 329 16.59 13.08 -7.43
C LEU A 329 17.13 12.86 -8.84
N ILE A 330 16.50 13.47 -9.86
CA ILE A 330 16.87 13.27 -11.27
C ILE A 330 18.25 13.85 -11.57
N ASP A 331 18.56 15.05 -11.05
CA ASP A 331 19.87 15.69 -11.24
C ASP A 331 20.99 14.82 -10.63
N ARG A 332 20.77 14.24 -9.43
CA ARG A 332 21.74 13.32 -8.82
C ARG A 332 21.86 12.01 -9.58
N TRP A 333 20.75 11.50 -10.09
CA TRP A 333 20.75 10.31 -10.95
C TRP A 333 21.59 10.52 -12.22
N GLN A 334 21.40 11.66 -12.92
CA GLN A 334 22.17 12.02 -14.09
C GLN A 334 23.68 12.12 -13.80
N GLN A 335 24.06 12.75 -12.70
CA GLN A 335 25.46 12.87 -12.27
C GLN A 335 26.12 11.51 -12.05
N LEU A 336 25.41 10.59 -11.34
CA LEU A 336 25.90 9.24 -11.07
C LEU A 336 26.00 8.36 -12.32
N THR A 337 25.17 8.63 -13.36
CA THR A 337 25.23 7.89 -14.63
C THR A 337 26.25 8.47 -15.60
N ALA A 338 26.56 9.77 -15.52
CA ALA A 338 27.57 10.42 -16.35
C ALA A 338 29.01 10.10 -15.92
N THR A 339 29.23 9.81 -14.64
CA THR A 339 30.54 9.46 -14.08
C THR A 339 30.47 8.01 -13.55
N PRO A 340 31.27 7.06 -14.08
CA PRO A 340 31.26 5.71 -13.51
C PRO A 340 31.57 5.77 -12.02
N TRP A 341 30.66 5.28 -11.19
CA TRP A 341 30.83 5.28 -9.74
C TRP A 341 32.01 4.34 -9.37
N SER A 342 33.12 4.93 -8.93
CA SER A 342 34.21 4.20 -8.28
C SER A 342 33.85 4.10 -6.81
N GLY A 343 33.30 2.93 -6.38
CA GLY A 343 32.91 2.70 -5.00
C GLY A 343 33.95 3.08 -3.96
N PRO A 344 33.58 3.28 -2.70
CA PRO A 344 34.55 3.43 -1.61
C PRO A 344 35.41 2.18 -1.57
N GLY A 345 36.75 2.37 -1.69
CA GLY A 345 37.76 1.33 -1.56
C GLY A 345 37.77 0.68 -0.18
#